data_767f24c5f189354465c4f52191089552
#
_entry.id   767f24c5f189354465c4f52191089552
#
_cell.length_a   1.000
_cell.length_b   1.000
_cell.length_c   1.000
_cell.angle_alpha   90.00
_cell.angle_beta   90.00
_cell.angle_gamma   90.00
#
_symmetry.space_group_name_H-M   'P 1'
#
loop_
_entity.id
_entity.type
_entity.pdbx_description
1 polymer ?
#
loop_
_entity_poly.entity_id
_entity_poly.type
_entity_poly.pdbx_seq_one_letter_code
_entity_poly.pdbx_strand_id
1 'polypeptide(L)'
;MGTAVIVEALRTPIGRRRGALTGLHPAELLGHAQTALLERAGLDPAQVEQVAGGCVTQAGEQAGNVTRTAWLHAGLPQQTGCLTLDAQCGSAQQAVHLIAGLIAAGAIDVGVGCGVEAMSRVGLGANIGTGVGMPKPRSWTIDMPNQFEAAERIARRRGFTREQIDEFGLGSQQKAQRAWAEGRFDREVAPIKAPVLDAEGRPTGESRVVDRDGGLRQTSLEGLAALRPVLPDGLHTAGTSSQVSDGAAAVLLADETRAHELGLRPRARIVGQCLIGDEPYYHLDGPIAATERVLKRAGMTIGDIDLFEVNEAFASVVMSWASVHEPDPAKVNVNGGAIALGHPVGSTGSRLLTTALHELERRDASTALISMCAGGAMATATIIERL
;
A
#
# COMPACT_ATOMS: atom_id res chain seq x y z
N MET A 1 22.88 -7.07 17.33
CA MET A 1 21.56 -6.85 16.72
C MET A 1 21.75 -5.84 15.61
N GLY A 2 21.29 -6.18 14.42
CA GLY A 2 21.45 -5.33 13.26
C GLY A 2 20.48 -4.13 13.29
N THR A 3 20.82 -3.05 12.60
CA THR A 3 19.97 -1.89 12.40
C THR A 3 19.40 -1.93 10.98
N ALA A 4 18.10 -2.18 10.85
CA ALA A 4 17.46 -2.20 9.54
C ALA A 4 17.29 -0.78 8.99
N VAL A 5 17.91 -0.50 7.85
CA VAL A 5 17.76 0.77 7.12
C VAL A 5 17.10 0.55 5.77
N ILE A 6 16.33 1.52 5.32
CA ILE A 6 15.76 1.58 3.98
C ILE A 6 16.81 2.22 3.07
N VAL A 7 17.17 1.52 2.01
CA VAL A 7 18.16 1.95 1.02
C VAL A 7 17.49 2.53 -0.21
N GLU A 8 16.45 1.84 -0.71
CA GLU A 8 15.68 2.30 -1.86
C GLU A 8 14.22 1.89 -1.74
N ALA A 9 13.33 2.68 -2.32
CA ALA A 9 11.92 2.39 -2.38
C ALA A 9 11.31 2.95 -3.66
N LEU A 10 10.49 2.14 -4.33
CA LEU A 10 9.78 2.54 -5.54
C LEU A 10 8.44 1.81 -5.70
N ARG A 11 7.66 2.29 -6.64
CA ARG A 11 6.41 1.67 -7.07
C ARG A 11 6.24 1.70 -8.58
N THR A 12 5.44 0.83 -9.12
CA THR A 12 4.90 1.03 -10.47
C THR A 12 3.89 2.17 -10.47
N PRO A 13 3.50 2.71 -11.63
CA PRO A 13 2.23 3.42 -11.73
C PRO A 13 1.10 2.55 -11.20
N ILE A 14 0.04 3.17 -10.67
CA ILE A 14 -1.17 2.46 -10.26
C ILE A 14 -2.17 2.47 -11.40
N GLY A 15 -2.52 1.29 -11.90
CA GLY A 15 -3.53 1.11 -12.94
C GLY A 15 -4.94 1.16 -12.35
N ARG A 16 -5.86 1.84 -13.02
CA ARG A 16 -7.29 1.71 -12.72
C ARG A 16 -7.84 0.41 -13.27
N ARG A 17 -8.99 -0.02 -12.77
CA ARG A 17 -9.72 -1.18 -13.29
C ARG A 17 -9.84 -1.11 -14.82
N ARG A 18 -9.45 -2.19 -15.51
CA ARG A 18 -9.44 -2.29 -16.98
C ARG A 18 -8.65 -1.15 -17.65
N GLY A 19 -7.61 -0.67 -16.96
CA GLY A 19 -6.73 0.39 -17.42
C GLY A 19 -5.47 -0.11 -18.11
N ALA A 20 -4.44 0.74 -18.07
CA ALA A 20 -3.20 0.53 -18.81
C ALA A 20 -2.39 -0.69 -18.36
N LEU A 21 -2.53 -1.13 -17.10
CA LEU A 21 -1.77 -2.25 -16.54
C LEU A 21 -2.50 -3.59 -16.63
N THR A 22 -3.76 -3.63 -17.05
CA THR A 22 -4.59 -4.86 -17.10
C THR A 22 -3.97 -5.96 -17.96
N GLY A 23 -3.17 -5.60 -18.95
CA GLY A 23 -2.49 -6.57 -19.83
C GLY A 23 -1.28 -7.27 -19.21
N LEU A 24 -0.78 -6.79 -18.07
CA LEU A 24 0.38 -7.37 -17.40
C LEU A 24 -0.03 -8.48 -16.42
N HIS A 25 0.67 -9.60 -16.48
CA HIS A 25 0.56 -10.65 -15.47
C HIS A 25 1.08 -10.13 -14.12
N PRO A 26 0.47 -10.48 -12.94
CA PRO A 26 0.95 -10.00 -11.64
C PRO A 26 2.43 -10.28 -11.39
N ALA A 27 2.95 -11.41 -11.85
CA ALA A 27 4.36 -11.73 -11.73
C ALA A 27 5.26 -10.81 -12.60
N GLU A 28 4.80 -10.38 -13.78
CA GLU A 28 5.51 -9.40 -14.61
C GLU A 28 5.54 -8.03 -13.91
N LEU A 29 4.40 -7.62 -13.36
CA LEU A 29 4.25 -6.35 -12.68
C LEU A 29 5.15 -6.26 -11.43
N LEU A 30 5.16 -7.31 -10.59
CA LEU A 30 6.02 -7.38 -9.40
C LEU A 30 7.50 -7.57 -9.77
N GLY A 31 7.80 -8.41 -10.75
CA GLY A 31 9.16 -8.64 -11.24
C GLY A 31 9.81 -7.35 -11.75
N HIS A 32 9.04 -6.51 -12.46
CA HIS A 32 9.50 -5.19 -12.87
C HIS A 32 9.85 -4.29 -11.67
N ALA A 33 8.99 -4.25 -10.64
CA ALA A 33 9.28 -3.46 -9.44
C ALA A 33 10.53 -3.98 -8.70
N GLN A 34 10.69 -5.31 -8.60
CA GLN A 34 11.88 -5.92 -7.98
C GLN A 34 13.17 -5.59 -8.75
N THR A 35 13.17 -5.73 -10.07
CA THR A 35 14.33 -5.42 -10.93
C THR A 35 14.67 -3.93 -10.87
N ALA A 36 13.68 -3.06 -11.09
CA ALA A 36 13.88 -1.62 -11.07
C ALA A 36 14.40 -1.10 -9.72
N LEU A 37 13.98 -1.74 -8.61
CA LEU A 37 14.47 -1.42 -7.27
C LEU A 37 15.97 -1.67 -7.15
N LEU A 38 16.43 -2.85 -7.57
CA LEU A 38 17.84 -3.26 -7.47
C LEU A 38 18.72 -2.45 -8.44
N GLU A 39 18.24 -2.21 -9.67
CA GLU A 39 18.93 -1.37 -10.66
C GLU A 39 19.11 0.06 -10.13
N ARG A 40 18.06 0.64 -9.55
CA ARG A 40 18.11 2.00 -9.01
C ARG A 40 19.03 2.10 -7.79
N ALA A 41 19.06 1.08 -6.95
CA ALA A 41 19.98 0.99 -5.82
C ALA A 41 21.43 0.74 -6.25
N GLY A 42 21.67 0.27 -7.49
CA GLY A 42 23.00 -0.17 -7.94
C GLY A 42 23.48 -1.43 -7.22
N LEU A 43 22.55 -2.25 -6.72
CA LEU A 43 22.88 -3.46 -5.96
C LEU A 43 22.92 -4.69 -6.88
N ASP A 44 23.98 -5.48 -6.75
CA ASP A 44 24.04 -6.83 -7.33
C ASP A 44 22.88 -7.67 -6.73
N PRO A 45 21.95 -8.18 -7.56
CA PRO A 45 20.84 -9.00 -7.09
C PRO A 45 21.25 -10.23 -6.26
N ALA A 46 22.46 -10.73 -6.43
CA ALA A 46 23.02 -11.85 -5.66
C ALA A 46 23.22 -11.52 -4.17
N GLN A 47 23.23 -10.25 -3.79
CA GLN A 47 23.31 -9.82 -2.40
C GLN A 47 21.97 -9.92 -1.66
N VAL A 48 20.85 -10.06 -2.36
CA VAL A 48 19.52 -10.19 -1.73
C VAL A 48 19.31 -11.61 -1.22
N GLU A 49 19.18 -11.77 0.09
CA GLU A 49 19.04 -13.07 0.74
C GLU A 49 17.58 -13.52 0.82
N GLN A 50 16.65 -12.59 1.13
CA GLN A 50 15.24 -12.90 1.20
C GLN A 50 14.35 -11.79 0.64
N VAL A 51 13.21 -12.23 0.07
CA VAL A 51 12.12 -11.35 -0.39
C VAL A 51 10.82 -11.76 0.28
N ALA A 52 10.18 -10.84 0.97
CA ALA A 52 8.82 -10.99 1.45
C ALA A 52 7.89 -10.12 0.60
N GLY A 53 6.81 -10.70 0.07
CA GLY A 53 5.85 -9.99 -0.76
C GLY A 53 4.43 -10.11 -0.26
N GLY A 54 3.69 -9.00 -0.26
CA GLY A 54 2.27 -8.96 0.05
C GLY A 54 1.41 -9.28 -1.17
N CYS A 55 0.41 -10.15 -1.01
CA CYS A 55 -0.64 -10.39 -1.98
C CYS A 55 -1.88 -10.91 -1.26
N VAL A 56 -3.03 -10.24 -1.45
CA VAL A 56 -4.26 -10.55 -0.72
C VAL A 56 -5.04 -11.67 -1.39
N THR A 57 -5.30 -11.54 -2.69
CA THR A 57 -6.11 -12.52 -3.43
C THR A 57 -5.20 -13.56 -4.08
N GLN A 58 -4.71 -14.49 -3.25
CA GLN A 58 -3.82 -15.56 -3.72
C GLN A 58 -4.60 -16.66 -4.44
N ALA A 59 -5.11 -16.34 -5.64
CA ALA A 59 -5.86 -17.22 -6.51
C ALA A 59 -5.41 -17.05 -7.97
N GLY A 60 -5.60 -18.04 -8.81
CA GLY A 60 -5.29 -17.98 -10.24
C GLY A 60 -3.85 -17.51 -10.48
N GLU A 61 -3.68 -16.41 -11.21
CA GLU A 61 -2.38 -15.83 -11.56
C GLU A 61 -1.58 -15.29 -10.36
N GLN A 62 -2.21 -15.08 -9.21
CA GLN A 62 -1.59 -14.65 -7.95
C GLN A 62 -1.36 -15.79 -6.96
N ALA A 63 -1.71 -17.03 -7.32
CA ALA A 63 -1.47 -18.21 -6.49
C ALA A 63 -0.02 -18.70 -6.55
N GLY A 64 0.32 -19.68 -5.72
CA GLY A 64 1.58 -20.42 -5.80
C GLY A 64 2.83 -19.59 -5.49
N ASN A 65 2.74 -18.68 -4.53
CA ASN A 65 3.84 -17.78 -4.17
C ASN A 65 4.24 -16.82 -5.31
N VAL A 66 3.33 -15.91 -5.64
CA VAL A 66 3.53 -14.93 -6.72
C VAL A 66 4.83 -14.12 -6.56
N THR A 67 5.28 -13.88 -5.34
CA THR A 67 6.56 -13.19 -5.05
C THR A 67 7.75 -13.97 -5.61
N ARG A 68 7.77 -15.29 -5.41
CA ARG A 68 8.81 -16.16 -5.96
C ARG A 68 8.70 -16.28 -7.47
N THR A 69 7.50 -16.42 -7.99
CA THR A 69 7.24 -16.50 -9.44
C THR A 69 7.74 -15.22 -10.13
N ALA A 70 7.46 -14.05 -9.57
CA ALA A 70 7.90 -12.76 -10.08
C ALA A 70 9.44 -12.64 -10.10
N TRP A 71 10.08 -13.02 -9.00
CA TRP A 71 11.53 -12.99 -8.86
C TRP A 71 12.25 -13.84 -9.92
N LEU A 72 11.80 -15.08 -10.09
CA LEU A 72 12.38 -16.00 -11.07
C LEU A 72 12.06 -15.60 -12.51
N HIS A 73 10.83 -15.14 -12.76
CA HIS A 73 10.41 -14.66 -14.09
C HIS A 73 11.23 -13.45 -14.54
N ALA A 74 11.60 -12.58 -13.61
CA ALA A 74 12.48 -11.44 -13.87
C ALA A 74 13.96 -11.83 -14.08
N GLY A 75 14.32 -13.12 -14.02
CA GLY A 75 15.69 -13.60 -14.19
C GLY A 75 16.60 -13.32 -13.00
N LEU A 76 16.03 -13.01 -11.83
CA LEU A 76 16.77 -12.72 -10.62
C LEU A 76 17.31 -14.02 -9.96
N PRO A 77 18.32 -13.94 -9.07
CA PRO A 77 19.04 -15.11 -8.57
C PRO A 77 18.13 -16.15 -7.90
N GLN A 78 18.27 -17.39 -8.31
CA GLN A 78 17.46 -18.50 -7.79
C GLN A 78 17.75 -18.87 -6.32
N GLN A 79 18.86 -18.43 -5.79
CA GLN A 79 19.28 -18.68 -4.40
C GLN A 79 18.50 -17.84 -3.39
N THR A 80 17.93 -16.70 -3.81
CA THR A 80 17.16 -15.81 -2.95
C THR A 80 15.88 -16.48 -2.48
N GLY A 81 15.68 -16.56 -1.17
CA GLY A 81 14.44 -17.08 -0.59
C GLY A 81 13.28 -16.09 -0.77
N CYS A 82 12.11 -16.57 -1.21
CA CYS A 82 10.94 -15.71 -1.37
C CYS A 82 9.71 -16.29 -0.66
N LEU A 83 8.90 -15.42 -0.06
CA LEU A 83 7.61 -15.79 0.51
C LEU A 83 6.53 -14.79 0.11
N THR A 84 5.29 -15.26 0.01
CA THR A 84 4.11 -14.41 -0.15
C THR A 84 3.26 -14.50 1.11
N LEU A 85 2.86 -13.35 1.63
CA LEU A 85 2.03 -13.27 2.83
C LEU A 85 0.72 -12.52 2.58
N ASP A 86 -0.28 -12.83 3.39
CA ASP A 86 -1.54 -12.14 3.47
C ASP A 86 -1.75 -11.61 4.92
N ALA A 87 -1.75 -10.29 5.05
CA ALA A 87 -2.24 -9.51 6.17
C ALA A 87 -3.27 -8.50 5.64
N GLN A 88 -4.05 -8.93 4.66
CA GLN A 88 -5.00 -8.11 3.93
C GLN A 88 -4.34 -6.83 3.37
N CYS A 89 -5.01 -5.68 3.44
CA CYS A 89 -4.43 -4.42 2.94
C CYS A 89 -3.05 -4.10 3.54
N GLY A 90 -2.74 -4.57 4.76
CA GLY A 90 -1.45 -4.43 5.45
C GLY A 90 -0.32 -5.32 4.92
N SER A 91 -0.58 -6.20 3.94
CA SER A 91 0.36 -7.25 3.51
C SER A 91 1.75 -6.73 3.14
N ALA A 92 1.87 -5.74 2.25
CA ALA A 92 3.19 -5.25 1.85
C ALA A 92 3.92 -4.50 2.98
N GLN A 93 3.19 -3.77 3.85
CA GLN A 93 3.80 -3.15 5.01
C GLN A 93 4.32 -4.21 5.99
N GLN A 94 3.55 -5.28 6.22
CA GLN A 94 3.99 -6.41 7.03
C GLN A 94 5.17 -7.17 6.39
N ALA A 95 5.24 -7.23 5.06
CA ALA A 95 6.40 -7.79 4.37
C ALA A 95 7.69 -6.99 4.69
N VAL A 96 7.60 -5.66 4.67
CA VAL A 96 8.71 -4.78 5.11
C VAL A 96 9.05 -5.01 6.58
N HIS A 97 8.05 -5.14 7.47
CA HIS A 97 8.25 -5.41 8.90
C HIS A 97 8.99 -6.75 9.13
N LEU A 98 8.65 -7.80 8.37
CA LEU A 98 9.32 -9.09 8.49
C LEU A 98 10.77 -9.01 8.07
N ILE A 99 11.07 -8.38 6.93
CA ILE A 99 12.46 -8.19 6.47
C ILE A 99 13.26 -7.37 7.49
N ALA A 100 12.71 -6.24 7.98
CA ALA A 100 13.37 -5.45 9.00
C ALA A 100 13.61 -6.24 10.30
N GLY A 101 12.65 -7.09 10.70
CA GLY A 101 12.78 -7.97 11.86
C GLY A 101 13.87 -9.03 11.68
N LEU A 102 13.98 -9.63 10.49
CA LEU A 102 15.04 -10.61 10.18
C LEU A 102 16.43 -9.97 10.20
N ILE A 103 16.57 -8.75 9.66
CA ILE A 103 17.81 -7.96 9.72
C ILE A 103 18.15 -7.66 11.18
N ALA A 104 17.20 -7.15 11.95
CA ALA A 104 17.43 -6.84 13.36
C ALA A 104 17.82 -8.06 14.21
N ALA A 105 17.32 -9.24 13.85
CA ALA A 105 17.68 -10.52 14.46
C ALA A 105 19.03 -11.08 13.99
N GLY A 106 19.65 -10.47 12.95
CA GLY A 106 20.90 -10.98 12.34
C GLY A 106 20.69 -12.27 11.54
N ALA A 107 19.47 -12.53 11.07
CA ALA A 107 19.15 -13.70 10.25
C ALA A 107 19.47 -13.48 8.77
N ILE A 108 19.42 -12.25 8.30
CA ILE A 108 19.82 -11.79 6.97
C ILE A 108 20.43 -10.40 7.08
N ASP A 109 21.23 -10.02 6.10
CA ASP A 109 21.83 -8.68 6.01
C ASP A 109 21.12 -7.80 4.98
N VAL A 110 20.58 -8.38 3.90
CA VAL A 110 19.89 -7.65 2.81
C VAL A 110 18.60 -8.36 2.42
N GLY A 111 17.51 -7.61 2.33
CA GLY A 111 16.23 -8.15 1.91
C GLY A 111 15.29 -7.13 1.28
N VAL A 112 14.26 -7.64 0.62
CA VAL A 112 13.25 -6.82 -0.08
C VAL A 112 11.87 -7.08 0.52
N GLY A 113 11.20 -6.01 0.99
CA GLY A 113 9.78 -6.01 1.34
C GLY A 113 8.96 -5.42 0.19
N CYS A 114 8.09 -6.19 -0.43
CA CYS A 114 7.36 -5.76 -1.62
C CYS A 114 5.90 -6.19 -1.59
N GLY A 115 5.17 -5.96 -2.66
CA GLY A 115 3.83 -6.50 -2.85
C GLY A 115 3.25 -6.20 -4.21
N VAL A 116 2.21 -6.94 -4.56
CA VAL A 116 1.47 -6.82 -5.81
C VAL A 116 0.00 -7.12 -5.59
N GLU A 117 -0.83 -6.43 -6.35
CA GLU A 117 -2.21 -6.84 -6.60
C GLU A 117 -2.60 -6.41 -8.02
N ALA A 118 -3.13 -7.32 -8.80
CA ALA A 118 -3.67 -7.07 -10.14
C ALA A 118 -5.18 -7.34 -10.14
N MET A 119 -5.94 -6.42 -9.52
CA MET A 119 -7.38 -6.60 -9.25
C MET A 119 -8.23 -6.57 -10.52
N SER A 120 -7.68 -6.11 -11.65
CA SER A 120 -8.33 -6.20 -12.96
C SER A 120 -8.30 -7.63 -13.53
N ARG A 121 -7.33 -8.45 -13.13
CA ARG A 121 -7.13 -9.84 -13.59
C ARG A 121 -7.64 -10.84 -12.57
N VAL A 122 -7.28 -10.66 -11.31
CA VAL A 122 -7.71 -11.50 -10.19
C VAL A 122 -8.56 -10.62 -9.27
N GLY A 123 -9.88 -10.70 -9.42
CA GLY A 123 -10.82 -9.88 -8.65
C GLY A 123 -10.71 -10.14 -7.16
N LEU A 124 -10.85 -9.09 -6.35
CA LEU A 124 -10.81 -9.20 -4.90
C LEU A 124 -11.80 -10.26 -4.39
N GLY A 125 -11.32 -11.17 -3.56
CA GLY A 125 -12.10 -12.28 -3.02
C GLY A 125 -12.22 -13.49 -3.95
N ALA A 126 -11.52 -13.55 -5.09
CA ALA A 126 -11.52 -14.71 -5.98
C ALA A 126 -10.99 -16.00 -5.31
N ASN A 127 -10.30 -15.88 -4.17
CA ASN A 127 -9.86 -16.99 -3.33
C ASN A 127 -10.93 -17.50 -2.37
N ILE A 128 -12.13 -16.91 -2.35
CA ILE A 128 -13.24 -17.24 -1.46
C ILE A 128 -14.39 -17.84 -2.29
N GLY A 129 -15.00 -18.93 -1.81
CA GLY A 129 -16.20 -19.50 -2.43
C GLY A 129 -15.97 -20.26 -3.75
N THR A 130 -14.75 -20.70 -4.03
CA THR A 130 -14.38 -21.42 -5.27
C THR A 130 -14.68 -22.93 -5.25
N GLY A 131 -15.63 -23.38 -4.45
CA GLY A 131 -16.04 -24.79 -4.37
C GLY A 131 -15.29 -25.66 -3.38
N VAL A 132 -14.20 -25.15 -2.77
CA VAL A 132 -13.41 -25.89 -1.77
C VAL A 132 -13.83 -25.58 -0.32
N GLY A 133 -14.87 -24.77 -0.12
CA GLY A 133 -15.41 -24.42 1.19
C GLY A 133 -15.37 -22.92 1.51
N MET A 134 -15.89 -22.58 2.68
CA MET A 134 -15.92 -21.20 3.18
C MET A 134 -14.83 -20.99 4.22
N PRO A 135 -14.13 -19.82 4.22
CA PRO A 135 -13.07 -19.54 5.20
C PRO A 135 -13.57 -19.48 6.65
N LYS A 136 -14.82 -19.04 6.85
CA LYS A 136 -15.44 -18.97 8.17
C LYS A 136 -16.19 -20.27 8.45
N PRO A 137 -15.98 -20.92 9.62
CA PRO A 137 -16.73 -22.12 9.99
C PRO A 137 -18.19 -21.77 10.28
N ARG A 138 -19.09 -22.76 10.21
CA ARG A 138 -20.52 -22.57 10.51
C ARG A 138 -20.80 -22.05 11.94
N SER A 139 -19.89 -22.29 12.85
CA SER A 139 -19.94 -21.82 14.25
C SER A 139 -19.45 -20.38 14.44
N TRP A 140 -19.12 -19.67 13.35
CA TRP A 140 -18.67 -18.28 13.44
C TRP A 140 -19.81 -17.36 13.89
N THR A 141 -19.62 -16.68 15.03
CA THR A 141 -20.64 -15.81 15.66
C THR A 141 -20.17 -14.35 15.79
N ILE A 142 -18.94 -14.04 15.38
CA ILE A 142 -18.38 -12.69 15.52
C ILE A 142 -19.03 -11.76 14.50
N ASP A 143 -19.61 -10.66 14.96
CA ASP A 143 -20.11 -9.59 14.10
C ASP A 143 -18.90 -8.82 13.50
N MET A 144 -18.52 -9.24 12.32
CA MET A 144 -17.48 -8.61 11.52
C MET A 144 -18.05 -8.35 10.12
N PRO A 145 -18.47 -7.11 9.84
CA PRO A 145 -19.13 -6.73 8.61
C PRO A 145 -18.18 -6.79 7.41
N ASN A 146 -18.72 -6.67 6.20
CA ASN A 146 -17.89 -6.38 5.04
C ASN A 146 -17.32 -4.95 5.15
N GLN A 147 -16.35 -4.62 4.28
CA GLN A 147 -15.61 -3.35 4.36
C GLN A 147 -16.49 -2.11 4.17
N PHE A 148 -17.51 -2.18 3.30
CA PHE A 148 -18.43 -1.07 3.08
C PHE A 148 -19.32 -0.83 4.31
N GLU A 149 -19.88 -1.87 4.88
CA GLU A 149 -20.65 -1.78 6.13
C GLU A 149 -19.79 -1.27 7.28
N ALA A 150 -18.52 -1.69 7.36
CA ALA A 150 -17.58 -1.20 8.35
C ALA A 150 -17.34 0.31 8.22
N ALA A 151 -17.11 0.79 7.00
CA ALA A 151 -16.94 2.22 6.73
C ALA A 151 -18.18 3.06 7.14
N GLU A 152 -19.39 2.52 6.87
CA GLU A 152 -20.64 3.15 7.32
C GLU A 152 -20.77 3.15 8.85
N ARG A 153 -20.43 2.05 9.53
CA ARG A 153 -20.46 1.99 11.01
C ARG A 153 -19.50 3.03 11.61
N ILE A 154 -18.30 3.17 11.04
CA ILE A 154 -17.30 4.18 11.46
C ILE A 154 -17.86 5.59 11.25
N ALA A 155 -18.39 5.88 10.05
CA ALA A 155 -18.94 7.19 9.73
C ALA A 155 -20.07 7.59 10.70
N ARG A 156 -21.01 6.68 10.97
CA ARG A 156 -22.11 6.89 11.94
C ARG A 156 -21.63 7.06 13.36
N ARG A 157 -20.64 6.26 13.81
CA ARG A 157 -20.04 6.40 15.15
C ARG A 157 -19.48 7.80 15.37
N ARG A 158 -18.87 8.39 14.32
CA ARG A 158 -18.23 9.71 14.39
C ARG A 158 -19.18 10.86 14.04
N GLY A 159 -20.40 10.56 13.58
CA GLY A 159 -21.37 11.57 13.17
C GLY A 159 -20.99 12.32 11.89
N PHE A 160 -20.20 11.70 11.01
CA PHE A 160 -19.81 12.31 9.73
C PHE A 160 -21.03 12.42 8.80
N THR A 161 -21.11 13.57 8.10
CA THR A 161 -22.11 13.76 7.07
C THR A 161 -21.62 13.34 5.70
N ARG A 162 -22.52 13.17 4.75
CA ARG A 162 -22.19 12.88 3.35
C ARG A 162 -21.32 13.97 2.74
N GLU A 163 -21.62 15.23 3.02
CA GLU A 163 -20.87 16.38 2.51
C GLU A 163 -19.43 16.37 2.99
N GLN A 164 -19.19 16.10 4.28
CA GLN A 164 -17.85 16.02 4.84
C GLN A 164 -17.02 14.87 4.22
N ILE A 165 -17.68 13.74 3.96
CA ILE A 165 -17.08 12.58 3.30
C ILE A 165 -16.72 12.90 1.83
N ASP A 166 -17.61 13.61 1.12
CA ASP A 166 -17.37 14.05 -0.26
C ASP A 166 -16.27 15.12 -0.33
N GLU A 167 -16.21 16.06 0.61
CA GLU A 167 -15.12 17.04 0.74
C GLU A 167 -13.76 16.35 0.92
N PHE A 168 -13.70 15.32 1.74
CA PHE A 168 -12.48 14.51 1.90
C PHE A 168 -12.06 13.86 0.57
N GLY A 169 -13.00 13.25 -0.15
CA GLY A 169 -12.75 12.62 -1.45
C GLY A 169 -12.25 13.64 -2.50
N LEU A 170 -12.84 14.82 -2.54
CA LEU A 170 -12.39 15.93 -3.39
C LEU A 170 -10.97 16.36 -3.02
N GLY A 171 -10.68 16.52 -1.73
CA GLY A 171 -9.36 16.88 -1.23
C GLY A 171 -8.27 15.89 -1.63
N SER A 172 -8.56 14.58 -1.57
CA SER A 172 -7.63 13.54 -2.03
C SER A 172 -7.30 13.71 -3.52
N GLN A 173 -8.29 13.90 -4.39
CA GLN A 173 -8.09 14.14 -5.83
C GLN A 173 -7.27 15.40 -6.11
N GLN A 174 -7.58 16.51 -5.44
CA GLN A 174 -6.85 17.77 -5.62
C GLN A 174 -5.39 17.67 -5.19
N LYS A 175 -5.11 17.02 -4.05
CA LYS A 175 -3.75 16.78 -3.57
C LYS A 175 -2.97 15.91 -4.56
N ALA A 176 -3.55 14.82 -5.08
CA ALA A 176 -2.90 13.95 -6.03
C ALA A 176 -2.64 14.63 -7.39
N GLN A 177 -3.59 15.41 -7.89
CA GLN A 177 -3.43 16.19 -9.12
C GLN A 177 -2.28 17.19 -8.98
N ARG A 178 -2.20 17.92 -7.86
CA ARG A 178 -1.12 18.84 -7.55
C ARG A 178 0.22 18.13 -7.47
N ALA A 179 0.28 16.99 -6.76
CA ALA A 179 1.50 16.22 -6.62
C ALA A 179 2.06 15.77 -7.99
N TRP A 180 1.20 15.31 -8.89
CA TRP A 180 1.59 14.99 -10.27
C TRP A 180 2.01 16.21 -11.09
N ALA A 181 1.31 17.34 -10.94
CA ALA A 181 1.65 18.57 -11.66
C ALA A 181 3.01 19.16 -11.22
N GLU A 182 3.37 18.97 -9.97
CA GLU A 182 4.64 19.42 -9.39
C GLU A 182 5.78 18.38 -9.51
N GLY A 183 5.55 17.22 -10.15
CA GLY A 183 6.58 16.16 -10.32
C GLY A 183 6.98 15.45 -9.02
N ARG A 184 6.13 15.48 -7.97
CA ARG A 184 6.47 14.89 -6.66
C ARG A 184 6.64 13.37 -6.72
N PHE A 185 6.00 12.70 -7.70
CA PHE A 185 6.05 11.26 -7.89
C PHE A 185 7.15 10.79 -8.86
N ASP A 186 7.86 11.71 -9.53
CA ASP A 186 8.82 11.35 -10.59
C ASP A 186 9.94 10.43 -10.10
N ARG A 187 10.35 10.58 -8.83
CA ARG A 187 11.41 9.76 -8.22
C ARG A 187 10.90 8.44 -7.63
N GLU A 188 9.63 8.32 -7.33
CA GLU A 188 9.09 7.08 -6.73
C GLU A 188 8.51 6.12 -7.75
N VAL A 189 8.04 6.62 -8.90
CA VAL A 189 7.45 5.81 -9.95
C VAL A 189 8.52 5.20 -10.85
N ALA A 190 8.45 3.89 -11.07
CA ALA A 190 9.19 3.16 -12.08
C ALA A 190 8.29 2.95 -13.30
N PRO A 191 8.50 3.65 -14.42
CA PRO A 191 7.72 3.48 -15.64
C PRO A 191 7.79 2.03 -16.13
N ILE A 192 6.67 1.50 -16.62
CA ILE A 192 6.59 0.11 -17.09
C ILE A 192 6.02 0.02 -18.50
N LYS A 193 6.59 -0.85 -19.32
CA LYS A 193 6.05 -1.17 -20.63
C LYS A 193 4.92 -2.18 -20.50
N ALA A 194 3.72 -1.80 -20.95
CA ALA A 194 2.53 -2.63 -20.86
C ALA A 194 1.93 -2.89 -22.26
N PRO A 195 1.37 -4.10 -22.50
CA PRO A 195 0.69 -4.40 -23.76
C PRO A 195 -0.57 -3.55 -23.91
N VAL A 196 -0.85 -3.11 -25.12
CA VAL A 196 -2.11 -2.46 -25.49
C VAL A 196 -3.16 -3.54 -25.74
N LEU A 197 -4.31 -3.41 -25.09
CA LEU A 197 -5.44 -4.32 -25.25
C LEU A 197 -6.51 -3.70 -26.15
N ASP A 198 -7.17 -4.55 -26.97
CA ASP A 198 -8.37 -4.19 -27.73
C ASP A 198 -9.61 -4.07 -26.82
N ALA A 199 -10.77 -3.77 -27.40
CA ALA A 199 -12.03 -3.60 -26.67
C ALA A 199 -12.49 -4.92 -25.99
N GLU A 200 -12.07 -6.07 -26.51
CA GLU A 200 -12.35 -7.41 -25.98
C GLU A 200 -11.30 -7.85 -24.93
N GLY A 201 -10.28 -7.01 -24.64
CA GLY A 201 -9.25 -7.31 -23.66
C GLY A 201 -8.11 -8.21 -24.18
N ARG A 202 -7.95 -8.37 -25.49
CA ARG A 202 -6.88 -9.15 -26.11
C ARG A 202 -5.69 -8.28 -26.48
N PRO A 203 -4.44 -8.76 -26.34
CA PRO A 203 -3.27 -8.01 -26.80
C PRO A 203 -3.32 -7.69 -28.29
N THR A 204 -3.08 -6.43 -28.65
CA THR A 204 -3.02 -5.98 -30.07
C THR A 204 -1.68 -6.26 -30.73
N GLY A 205 -0.67 -6.69 -30.00
CA GLY A 205 0.72 -6.76 -30.42
C GLY A 205 1.52 -5.47 -30.19
N GLU A 206 0.84 -4.37 -29.89
CA GLU A 206 1.47 -3.10 -29.51
C GLU A 206 1.75 -3.03 -28.01
N SER A 207 2.66 -2.16 -27.62
CA SER A 207 2.92 -1.84 -26.21
C SER A 207 3.14 -0.34 -26.03
N ARG A 208 2.84 0.13 -24.82
CA ARG A 208 3.07 1.53 -24.41
C ARG A 208 3.83 1.60 -23.10
N VAL A 209 4.56 2.67 -22.91
CA VAL A 209 5.10 3.01 -21.58
C VAL A 209 3.98 3.61 -20.74
N VAL A 210 3.81 3.09 -19.55
CA VAL A 210 2.92 3.64 -18.52
C VAL A 210 3.81 4.22 -17.44
N ASP A 211 3.72 5.51 -17.22
CA ASP A 211 4.57 6.31 -16.32
C ASP A 211 3.75 7.15 -15.33
N ARG A 212 2.42 7.05 -15.39
CA ARG A 212 1.51 7.85 -14.58
C ARG A 212 0.34 7.02 -14.05
N ASP A 213 -0.13 7.39 -12.84
CA ASP A 213 -1.29 6.75 -12.22
C ASP A 213 -2.57 6.98 -13.02
N GLY A 214 -3.34 5.92 -13.21
CA GLY A 214 -4.55 5.92 -14.02
C GLY A 214 -5.84 6.27 -13.25
N GLY A 215 -5.75 6.45 -11.91
CA GLY A 215 -6.91 6.64 -11.04
C GLY A 215 -7.44 8.07 -10.94
N LEU A 216 -6.64 9.06 -11.34
CA LEU A 216 -6.96 10.48 -11.23
C LEU A 216 -8.21 10.88 -12.04
N ARG A 217 -9.06 11.71 -11.43
CA ARG A 217 -10.30 12.19 -12.03
C ARG A 217 -10.47 13.69 -11.81
N GLN A 218 -11.02 14.39 -12.81
CA GLN A 218 -11.57 15.71 -12.56
C GLN A 218 -12.83 15.55 -11.69
N THR A 219 -12.83 16.18 -10.53
CA THR A 219 -13.86 15.96 -9.50
C THR A 219 -14.32 17.30 -8.96
N SER A 220 -15.62 17.43 -8.74
CA SER A 220 -16.24 18.57 -8.04
C SER A 220 -17.19 18.07 -6.96
N LEU A 221 -17.59 18.94 -6.01
CA LEU A 221 -18.53 18.57 -4.97
C LEU A 221 -19.90 18.21 -5.56
N GLU A 222 -20.36 18.92 -6.59
CA GLU A 222 -21.61 18.61 -7.29
C GLU A 222 -21.55 17.23 -7.96
N GLY A 223 -20.41 16.91 -8.57
CA GLY A 223 -20.18 15.61 -9.19
C GLY A 223 -20.18 14.47 -8.15
N LEU A 224 -19.60 14.69 -6.98
CA LEU A 224 -19.58 13.71 -5.89
C LEU A 224 -20.97 13.56 -5.27
N ALA A 225 -21.69 14.65 -5.02
CA ALA A 225 -23.05 14.64 -4.47
C ALA A 225 -24.04 13.87 -5.38
N ALA A 226 -23.83 13.90 -6.69
CA ALA A 226 -24.65 13.17 -7.66
C ALA A 226 -24.38 11.65 -7.68
N LEU A 227 -23.29 11.16 -7.06
CA LEU A 227 -22.97 9.74 -7.02
C LEU A 227 -23.92 8.99 -6.07
N ARG A 228 -24.36 7.82 -6.52
CA ARG A 228 -25.17 6.92 -5.68
C ARG A 228 -24.32 6.33 -4.57
N PRO A 229 -24.84 6.21 -3.34
CA PRO A 229 -24.20 5.44 -2.28
C PRO A 229 -23.95 3.99 -2.72
N VAL A 230 -22.87 3.39 -2.21
CA VAL A 230 -22.54 1.98 -2.47
C VAL A 230 -23.53 1.05 -1.77
N LEU A 231 -23.92 1.40 -0.55
CA LEU A 231 -24.97 0.69 0.21
C LEU A 231 -26.27 1.53 0.23
N PRO A 232 -27.44 0.88 0.30
CA PRO A 232 -28.69 1.59 0.55
C PRO A 232 -28.55 2.48 1.79
N ASP A 233 -28.99 3.74 1.70
CA ASP A 233 -28.90 4.74 2.78
C ASP A 233 -27.50 4.97 3.35
N GLY A 234 -26.46 4.62 2.57
CA GLY A 234 -25.05 4.79 2.91
C GLY A 234 -24.56 6.21 2.62
N LEU A 235 -23.40 6.53 3.21
CA LEU A 235 -22.70 7.81 3.03
C LEU A 235 -21.59 7.72 1.99
N HIS A 236 -20.96 6.54 1.87
CA HIS A 236 -19.84 6.34 0.95
C HIS A 236 -20.30 6.04 -0.48
N THR A 237 -19.55 6.60 -1.42
CA THR A 237 -19.74 6.41 -2.87
C THR A 237 -18.46 5.91 -3.52
N ALA A 238 -18.51 5.68 -4.82
CA ALA A 238 -17.30 5.41 -5.61
C ALA A 238 -16.30 6.59 -5.62
N GLY A 239 -16.73 7.79 -5.23
CA GLY A 239 -15.88 8.99 -5.12
C GLY A 239 -15.17 9.13 -3.77
N THR A 240 -15.59 8.37 -2.77
CA THR A 240 -15.10 8.44 -1.38
C THR A 240 -14.60 7.10 -0.85
N SER A 241 -14.45 6.14 -1.75
CA SER A 241 -13.90 4.80 -1.53
C SER A 241 -12.70 4.58 -2.45
N SER A 242 -11.74 3.78 -2.00
CA SER A 242 -10.58 3.42 -2.81
C SER A 242 -10.97 2.65 -4.08
N GLN A 243 -10.17 2.80 -5.12
CA GLN A 243 -10.45 2.21 -6.43
C GLN A 243 -9.91 0.79 -6.54
N VAL A 244 -10.62 -0.07 -7.29
CA VAL A 244 -10.06 -1.34 -7.81
C VAL A 244 -8.88 -1.00 -8.71
N SER A 245 -7.71 -1.56 -8.40
CA SER A 245 -6.46 -1.10 -8.98
C SER A 245 -5.47 -2.25 -9.22
N ASP A 246 -4.51 -1.99 -10.11
CA ASP A 246 -3.39 -2.86 -10.40
C ASP A 246 -2.09 -2.13 -10.04
N GLY A 247 -1.16 -2.79 -9.35
CA GLY A 247 0.11 -2.15 -9.01
C GLY A 247 1.03 -3.03 -8.18
N ALA A 248 2.31 -2.67 -8.19
CA ALA A 248 3.34 -3.27 -7.36
C ALA A 248 4.21 -2.17 -6.74
N ALA A 249 4.81 -2.48 -5.58
CA ALA A 249 5.77 -1.62 -4.91
C ALA A 249 6.82 -2.47 -4.18
N ALA A 250 8.02 -1.93 -4.01
CA ALA A 250 9.12 -2.62 -3.38
C ALA A 250 10.01 -1.66 -2.59
N VAL A 251 10.53 -2.16 -1.46
CA VAL A 251 11.43 -1.46 -0.53
C VAL A 251 12.65 -2.35 -0.28
N LEU A 252 13.82 -1.83 -0.54
CA LEU A 252 15.10 -2.49 -0.24
C LEU A 252 15.55 -2.11 1.17
N LEU A 253 15.81 -3.12 1.98
CA LEU A 253 16.32 -2.98 3.34
C LEU A 253 17.67 -3.68 3.45
N ALA A 254 18.55 -3.10 4.28
CA ALA A 254 19.82 -3.72 4.64
C ALA A 254 20.14 -3.46 6.11
N ASP A 255 21.02 -4.27 6.67
CA ASP A 255 21.74 -3.89 7.87
C ASP A 255 22.58 -2.64 7.57
N GLU A 256 22.61 -1.66 8.49
CA GLU A 256 23.29 -0.38 8.28
C GLU A 256 24.80 -0.55 7.97
N THR A 257 25.47 -1.45 8.70
CA THR A 257 26.89 -1.75 8.46
C THR A 257 27.07 -2.38 7.09
N ARG A 258 26.23 -3.37 6.77
CA ARG A 258 26.26 -4.05 5.47
C ARG A 258 25.94 -3.10 4.32
N ALA A 259 25.02 -2.17 4.48
CA ALA A 259 24.73 -1.14 3.49
C ALA A 259 25.97 -0.32 3.15
N HIS A 260 26.70 0.15 4.17
CA HIS A 260 27.96 0.90 3.97
C HIS A 260 29.04 0.04 3.28
N GLU A 261 29.22 -1.23 3.66
CA GLU A 261 30.16 -2.15 3.01
C GLU A 261 29.85 -2.36 1.51
N LEU A 262 28.57 -2.38 1.15
CA LEU A 262 28.11 -2.51 -0.23
C LEU A 262 28.09 -1.17 -1.00
N GLY A 263 28.52 -0.07 -0.37
CA GLY A 263 28.49 1.26 -0.97
C GLY A 263 27.09 1.84 -1.14
N LEU A 264 26.08 1.28 -0.45
CA LEU A 264 24.71 1.75 -0.47
C LEU A 264 24.53 2.92 0.50
N ARG A 265 23.62 3.82 0.16
CA ARG A 265 23.29 4.95 1.03
C ARG A 265 22.02 4.66 1.83
N PRO A 266 22.09 4.54 3.17
CA PRO A 266 20.90 4.55 4.01
C PRO A 266 20.10 5.83 3.80
N ARG A 267 18.78 5.70 3.55
CA ARG A 267 17.87 6.85 3.34
C ARG A 267 16.96 7.09 4.54
N ALA A 268 16.54 6.01 5.19
CA ALA A 268 15.74 6.08 6.41
C ALA A 268 15.96 4.83 7.27
N ARG A 269 15.62 4.94 8.56
CA ARG A 269 15.52 3.78 9.46
C ARG A 269 14.09 3.57 9.91
N ILE A 270 13.74 2.32 10.25
CA ILE A 270 12.45 2.00 10.86
C ILE A 270 12.59 2.18 12.38
N VAL A 271 11.93 3.21 12.91
CA VAL A 271 11.94 3.54 14.35
C VAL A 271 10.96 2.68 15.13
N GLY A 272 9.82 2.37 14.51
CA GLY A 272 8.79 1.54 15.11
C GLY A 272 7.92 0.87 14.07
N GLN A 273 7.41 -0.31 14.42
CA GLN A 273 6.51 -1.07 13.56
C GLN A 273 5.54 -1.94 14.36
N CYS A 274 4.34 -2.16 13.85
CA CYS A 274 3.38 -3.10 14.42
C CYS A 274 2.37 -3.62 13.39
N LEU A 275 1.91 -4.86 13.65
CA LEU A 275 0.66 -5.41 13.15
C LEU A 275 -0.18 -5.70 14.38
N ILE A 276 -1.44 -5.27 14.38
CA ILE A 276 -2.37 -5.46 15.49
C ILE A 276 -3.70 -6.05 15.02
N GLY A 277 -4.42 -6.70 15.94
CA GLY A 277 -5.85 -6.92 15.82
C GLY A 277 -6.62 -5.83 16.56
N ASP A 278 -7.84 -5.55 16.12
CA ASP A 278 -8.73 -4.55 16.71
C ASP A 278 -10.19 -5.05 16.76
N GLU A 279 -11.13 -4.18 17.08
CA GLU A 279 -12.54 -4.53 17.28
C GLU A 279 -13.21 -4.98 15.97
N PRO A 280 -13.69 -6.24 15.88
CA PRO A 280 -14.31 -6.75 14.66
C PRO A 280 -15.55 -5.96 14.20
N TYR A 281 -16.34 -5.40 15.12
CA TYR A 281 -17.55 -4.66 14.82
C TYR A 281 -17.31 -3.44 13.91
N TYR A 282 -16.23 -2.68 14.17
CA TYR A 282 -15.84 -1.55 13.34
C TYR A 282 -14.86 -1.94 12.24
N HIS A 283 -14.24 -3.11 12.32
CA HIS A 283 -13.44 -3.81 11.32
C HIS A 283 -12.26 -2.99 10.73
N LEU A 284 -12.46 -1.72 10.36
CA LEU A 284 -11.48 -0.87 9.68
C LEU A 284 -10.98 0.32 10.53
N ASP A 285 -11.37 0.43 11.81
CA ASP A 285 -10.97 1.54 12.68
C ASP A 285 -9.59 1.34 13.36
N GLY A 286 -8.93 0.20 13.11
CA GLY A 286 -7.65 -0.22 13.67
C GLY A 286 -6.46 0.73 13.51
N PRO A 287 -6.38 1.62 12.49
CA PRO A 287 -5.32 2.62 12.40
C PRO A 287 -5.16 3.49 13.65
N ILE A 288 -6.24 3.72 14.42
CA ILE A 288 -6.20 4.46 15.69
C ILE A 288 -5.29 3.72 16.69
N ALA A 289 -5.63 2.48 17.02
CA ALA A 289 -4.87 1.67 17.98
C ALA A 289 -3.46 1.31 17.48
N ALA A 290 -3.27 1.14 16.16
CA ALA A 290 -1.96 0.89 15.57
C ALA A 290 -1.04 2.11 15.73
N THR A 291 -1.56 3.32 15.52
CA THR A 291 -0.84 4.58 15.73
C THR A 291 -0.43 4.76 17.18
N GLU A 292 -1.34 4.56 18.13
CA GLU A 292 -1.03 4.60 19.57
C GLU A 292 0.08 3.62 19.94
N ARG A 293 -0.02 2.38 19.44
CA ARG A 293 0.97 1.34 19.72
C ARG A 293 2.35 1.69 19.18
N VAL A 294 2.45 2.16 17.93
CA VAL A 294 3.75 2.44 17.32
C VAL A 294 4.41 3.67 17.92
N LEU A 295 3.64 4.72 18.22
CA LEU A 295 4.13 5.91 18.92
C LEU A 295 4.66 5.56 20.31
N LYS A 296 3.89 4.79 21.09
CA LYS A 296 4.31 4.34 22.43
C LYS A 296 5.62 3.55 22.38
N ARG A 297 5.78 2.65 21.38
CA ARG A 297 7.02 1.88 21.21
C ARG A 297 8.22 2.74 20.84
N ALA A 298 8.00 3.76 20.02
CA ALA A 298 9.03 4.71 19.62
C ALA A 298 9.34 5.78 20.70
N GLY A 299 8.52 5.89 21.74
CA GLY A 299 8.62 6.96 22.74
C GLY A 299 8.28 8.33 22.17
N MET A 300 7.41 8.38 21.16
CA MET A 300 7.03 9.56 20.39
C MET A 300 5.56 9.92 20.62
N THR A 301 5.20 11.14 20.25
CA THR A 301 3.84 11.67 20.22
C THR A 301 3.44 12.05 18.79
N ILE A 302 2.16 12.36 18.55
CA ILE A 302 1.69 12.87 17.25
C ILE A 302 2.43 14.15 16.83
N GLY A 303 2.79 15.00 17.81
CA GLY A 303 3.51 16.26 17.56
C GLY A 303 4.92 16.06 17.00
N ASP A 304 5.55 14.92 17.27
CA ASP A 304 6.91 14.60 16.82
C ASP A 304 6.96 14.08 15.37
N ILE A 305 5.79 13.93 14.74
CA ILE A 305 5.68 13.40 13.37
C ILE A 305 5.51 14.55 12.37
N ASP A 306 6.34 14.55 11.33
CA ASP A 306 6.32 15.57 10.28
C ASP A 306 5.36 15.24 9.14
N LEU A 307 5.08 13.95 8.91
CA LEU A 307 4.26 13.47 7.80
C LEU A 307 3.45 12.24 8.21
N PHE A 308 2.19 12.22 7.79
CA PHE A 308 1.31 11.06 7.98
C PHE A 308 0.82 10.53 6.63
N GLU A 309 1.01 9.24 6.41
CA GLU A 309 0.40 8.48 5.31
C GLU A 309 -0.59 7.48 5.90
N VAL A 310 -1.86 7.83 5.92
CA VAL A 310 -2.93 6.96 6.42
C VAL A 310 -3.75 6.47 5.23
N ASN A 311 -3.83 5.15 5.04
CA ASN A 311 -4.47 4.59 3.85
C ASN A 311 -5.94 4.98 3.73
N GLU A 312 -6.31 5.53 2.57
CA GLU A 312 -7.67 5.95 2.24
C GLU A 312 -8.48 4.77 1.65
N ALA A 313 -8.63 3.68 2.40
CA ALA A 313 -9.55 2.62 1.98
C ALA A 313 -10.97 3.16 1.78
N PHE A 314 -11.39 4.00 2.72
CA PHE A 314 -12.61 4.83 2.70
C PHE A 314 -12.31 6.16 3.39
N ALA A 315 -13.00 7.23 3.01
CA ALA A 315 -12.84 8.55 3.62
C ALA A 315 -13.02 8.51 5.15
N SER A 316 -14.05 7.81 5.64
CA SER A 316 -14.35 7.72 7.08
C SER A 316 -13.24 7.09 7.91
N VAL A 317 -12.40 6.22 7.34
CA VAL A 317 -11.29 5.60 8.05
C VAL A 317 -10.25 6.64 8.44
N VAL A 318 -9.82 7.47 7.48
CA VAL A 318 -8.84 8.54 7.74
C VAL A 318 -9.44 9.65 8.59
N MET A 319 -10.70 10.02 8.33
CA MET A 319 -11.41 11.01 9.13
C MET A 319 -11.58 10.56 10.58
N SER A 320 -11.90 9.28 10.83
CA SER A 320 -11.99 8.70 12.18
C SER A 320 -10.65 8.75 12.89
N TRP A 321 -9.59 8.32 12.23
CA TRP A 321 -8.23 8.39 12.75
C TRP A 321 -7.84 9.86 13.09
N ALA A 322 -8.10 10.79 12.19
CA ALA A 322 -7.80 12.21 12.40
C ALA A 322 -8.62 12.83 13.55
N SER A 323 -9.88 12.40 13.74
CA SER A 323 -10.72 12.90 14.84
C SER A 323 -10.25 12.46 16.23
N VAL A 324 -9.42 11.43 16.33
CA VAL A 324 -8.87 10.92 17.61
C VAL A 324 -7.48 11.47 17.88
N HIS A 325 -6.64 11.48 16.84
CA HIS A 325 -5.23 11.87 17.00
C HIS A 325 -4.99 13.36 16.80
N GLU A 326 -5.95 14.09 16.23
CA GLU A 326 -5.91 15.55 15.99
C GLU A 326 -4.59 16.03 15.35
N PRO A 327 -4.11 15.35 14.26
CA PRO A 327 -2.89 15.77 13.59
C PRO A 327 -3.10 17.10 12.87
N ASP A 328 -2.02 17.82 12.57
CA ASP A 328 -2.07 18.93 11.62
C ASP A 328 -2.54 18.42 10.25
N PRO A 329 -3.69 18.86 9.72
CA PRO A 329 -4.22 18.41 8.43
C PRO A 329 -3.28 18.67 7.25
N ALA A 330 -2.37 19.66 7.36
CA ALA A 330 -1.36 19.95 6.34
C ALA A 330 -0.25 18.88 6.25
N LYS A 331 -0.17 17.98 7.24
CA LYS A 331 0.78 16.87 7.30
C LYS A 331 0.17 15.53 6.85
N VAL A 332 -1.16 15.44 6.63
CA VAL A 332 -1.85 14.17 6.36
C VAL A 332 -2.09 13.98 4.86
N ASN A 333 -1.63 12.84 4.33
CA ASN A 333 -1.84 12.43 2.93
C ASN A 333 -1.62 13.58 1.95
N VAL A 334 -0.46 14.21 2.07
CA VAL A 334 -0.18 15.50 1.42
C VAL A 334 -0.12 15.43 -0.10
N ASN A 335 0.04 14.24 -0.64
CA ASN A 335 0.06 13.92 -2.06
C ASN A 335 -1.22 13.20 -2.54
N GLY A 336 -2.31 13.27 -1.75
CA GLY A 336 -3.50 12.46 -1.95
C GLY A 336 -3.28 11.01 -1.49
N GLY A 337 -4.24 10.14 -1.73
CA GLY A 337 -4.17 8.76 -1.27
C GLY A 337 -4.96 7.80 -2.16
N ALA A 338 -5.40 6.69 -1.60
CA ALA A 338 -6.00 5.58 -2.34
C ALA A 338 -7.32 5.93 -3.06
N ILE A 339 -8.05 6.93 -2.59
CA ILE A 339 -9.26 7.42 -3.27
C ILE A 339 -8.91 8.02 -4.63
N ALA A 340 -7.82 8.76 -4.72
CA ALA A 340 -7.36 9.40 -5.95
C ALA A 340 -6.44 8.50 -6.78
N LEU A 341 -5.43 7.90 -6.16
CA LEU A 341 -4.37 7.14 -6.83
C LEU A 341 -4.77 5.70 -7.11
N GLY A 342 -5.54 5.07 -6.20
CA GLY A 342 -5.90 3.66 -6.23
C GLY A 342 -5.33 2.86 -5.07
N HIS A 343 -5.86 1.62 -4.91
CA HIS A 343 -5.52 0.73 -3.80
C HIS A 343 -5.32 -0.71 -4.28
N PRO A 344 -4.19 -1.02 -4.93
CA PRO A 344 -3.83 -2.43 -5.17
C PRO A 344 -3.47 -3.03 -3.81
N VAL A 345 -4.43 -3.77 -3.22
CA VAL A 345 -4.46 -4.07 -1.78
C VAL A 345 -3.18 -4.73 -1.26
N GLY A 346 -2.60 -5.65 -2.03
CA GLY A 346 -1.39 -6.37 -1.64
C GLY A 346 -0.10 -5.56 -1.73
N SER A 347 -0.09 -4.40 -2.41
CA SER A 347 1.12 -3.58 -2.59
C SER A 347 1.08 -2.23 -1.87
N THR A 348 -0.08 -1.81 -1.41
CA THR A 348 -0.28 -0.44 -0.90
C THR A 348 0.61 -0.10 0.29
N GLY A 349 0.91 -1.05 1.17
CA GLY A 349 1.78 -0.80 2.32
C GLY A 349 3.20 -0.35 1.92
N SER A 350 3.83 -1.03 0.97
CA SER A 350 5.13 -0.61 0.42
C SER A 350 5.02 0.70 -0.39
N ARG A 351 3.88 0.95 -1.07
CA ARG A 351 3.62 2.20 -1.77
C ARG A 351 3.57 3.39 -0.80
N LEU A 352 2.86 3.26 0.33
CA LEU A 352 2.79 4.31 1.34
C LEU A 352 4.17 4.63 1.94
N LEU A 353 4.96 3.60 2.25
CA LEU A 353 6.35 3.77 2.70
C LEU A 353 7.20 4.49 1.66
N THR A 354 7.06 4.12 0.39
CA THR A 354 7.76 4.78 -0.73
C THR A 354 7.39 6.26 -0.81
N THR A 355 6.10 6.58 -0.84
CA THR A 355 5.63 7.97 -0.91
C THR A 355 6.10 8.78 0.30
N ALA A 356 6.01 8.21 1.52
CA ALA A 356 6.47 8.88 2.73
C ALA A 356 7.97 9.18 2.69
N LEU A 357 8.81 8.22 2.28
CA LEU A 357 10.26 8.42 2.17
C LEU A 357 10.62 9.55 1.20
N HIS A 358 10.07 9.51 -0.01
CA HIS A 358 10.34 10.52 -1.03
C HIS A 358 9.82 11.91 -0.62
N GLU A 359 8.69 11.98 0.09
CA GLU A 359 8.13 13.24 0.55
C GLU A 359 8.92 13.83 1.72
N LEU A 360 9.44 12.99 2.65
CA LEU A 360 10.38 13.45 3.69
C LEU A 360 11.62 14.08 3.06
N GLU A 361 12.22 13.43 2.06
CA GLU A 361 13.38 13.97 1.35
C GLU A 361 13.05 15.28 0.62
N ARG A 362 11.90 15.36 -0.06
CA ARG A 362 11.47 16.56 -0.79
C ARG A 362 11.26 17.75 0.12
N ARG A 363 10.76 17.53 1.34
CA ARG A 363 10.46 18.57 2.31
C ARG A 363 11.63 18.90 3.26
N ASP A 364 12.71 18.14 3.20
CA ASP A 364 13.77 18.14 4.19
C ASP A 364 13.22 17.91 5.64
N ALA A 365 12.23 17.01 5.72
CA ALA A 365 11.58 16.60 6.97
C ALA A 365 12.19 15.30 7.49
N SER A 366 11.95 14.96 8.75
CA SER A 366 12.66 13.88 9.44
C SER A 366 11.81 12.64 9.65
N THR A 367 10.55 12.76 10.07
CA THR A 367 9.76 11.63 10.58
C THR A 367 8.45 11.45 9.81
N ALA A 368 8.13 10.22 9.49
CA ALA A 368 6.81 9.87 8.92
C ALA A 368 6.18 8.69 9.66
N LEU A 369 4.88 8.78 9.89
CA LEU A 369 4.05 7.68 10.38
C LEU A 369 3.14 7.20 9.26
N ILE A 370 3.23 5.91 8.97
CA ILE A 370 2.42 5.21 7.97
C ILE A 370 1.47 4.28 8.72
N SER A 371 0.15 4.43 8.51
CA SER A 371 -0.84 3.55 9.12
C SER A 371 -1.91 3.13 8.14
N MET A 372 -2.37 1.89 8.25
CA MET A 372 -3.43 1.39 7.38
C MET A 372 -4.30 0.35 8.07
N CYS A 373 -5.61 0.43 7.78
CA CYS A 373 -6.55 -0.61 8.11
C CYS A 373 -6.33 -1.84 7.25
N ALA A 374 -6.67 -3.00 7.77
CA ALA A 374 -6.62 -4.25 7.06
C ALA A 374 -7.86 -5.09 7.36
N GLY A 375 -8.36 -5.80 6.35
CA GLY A 375 -9.46 -6.73 6.51
C GLY A 375 -9.17 -7.73 7.65
N GLY A 376 -10.22 -8.30 8.24
CA GLY A 376 -10.07 -9.18 9.41
C GLY A 376 -9.91 -8.43 10.73
N ALA A 377 -10.30 -7.15 10.78
CA ALA A 377 -10.15 -6.27 11.94
C ALA A 377 -8.69 -6.16 12.41
N MET A 378 -7.82 -5.87 11.46
CA MET A 378 -6.39 -5.67 11.69
C MET A 378 -5.94 -4.28 11.24
N ALA A 379 -4.76 -3.89 11.70
CA ALA A 379 -4.09 -2.68 11.21
C ALA A 379 -2.57 -2.81 11.31
N THR A 380 -1.87 -2.11 10.43
CA THR A 380 -0.42 -1.96 10.47
C THR A 380 -0.04 -0.50 10.71
N ALA A 381 1.09 -0.28 11.39
CA ALA A 381 1.71 1.04 11.46
C ALA A 381 3.23 0.94 11.48
N THR A 382 3.88 1.94 10.89
CA THR A 382 5.34 2.09 10.80
C THR A 382 5.71 3.54 11.06
N ILE A 383 6.76 3.77 11.83
CA ILE A 383 7.43 5.08 11.89
C ILE A 383 8.77 4.91 11.21
N ILE A 384 9.06 5.76 10.24
CA ILE A 384 10.37 5.88 9.60
C ILE A 384 10.99 7.24 9.97
N GLU A 385 12.31 7.26 10.11
CA GLU A 385 13.11 8.45 10.29
C GLU A 385 14.12 8.55 9.17
N ARG A 386 14.13 9.67 8.45
CA ARG A 386 15.08 9.96 7.37
C ARG A 386 16.49 10.16 7.94
N LEU A 387 17.50 9.64 7.24
CA LEU A 387 18.92 9.72 7.56
C LEU A 387 19.66 10.74 6.68
#